data_4f0790fcfea09e3e1cc422b73fd662bf
#
_entry.id   4f0790fcfea09e3e1cc422b73fd662bf
#
_cell.length_a   1.000
_cell.length_b   1.000
_cell.length_c   1.000
_cell.angle_alpha   90.00
_cell.angle_beta   90.00
_cell.angle_gamma   90.00
#
_symmetry.space_group_name_H-M   'P 1'
#
loop_
_entity.id
_entity.type
_entity.pdbx_description
1 polymer ?
#
loop_
_entity_poly.entity_id
_entity_poly.type
_entity_poly.pdbx_seq_one_letter_code
_entity_poly.pdbx_strand_id
1 'polypeptide(L)'
;MGIFSMVLSLLSGVALFLFGMSLMGDGLKLVAGNKLEAFLYKMTNTPLKGVALGTAVTSVIQSSGATTVMVIGFVNSGMMKLRQAIGIIMGANIGTSITGWILCLSYIEGSNGIASILSSATIAAVVAVIGIILRMASKRTVHRNIGDIMLGFAILMTGMQTMSGAVAPLRESKVFMDLLTTFSNPVIGILVGIVFTAILQSASATVGVLQALSVTGLLTFSSAFPIILGIGVGASCPVLISAIGANKNGKRTALVYLLNDTFGMLLWSIGFYIINAFVHFSFLNTIMTPVSIALLNTVFRLVTVCILFPFIPKLEQLVCWFVKDSAEELEDEADFDLLEERLLDYPALALGQCHRAMSGMARKLRKNVNRAMNLLNDFQLSKFDKVQRKEDLIDRYESRLGDYLIKLTKHPMNSVQTRQVSLYLHMINDFEQIGDHAACIAHMSNEMNENKTQFSEEAWDELNVVMEAVREEINTTCKAFLENDKELSQRVAPLGMVITTLCEELKIRHVERMSNGACGLEEGTVYSDILNSFTRISAHCASAMVALSKNSEEPVDIHIHNSRVYPSDTKEYKTYLAEYSQKYELIKIEEHIRSMEPEEVE
;
A
#
# COMPACT_ATOMS: atom_id res chain seq x y z
N MET A 1 -48.29 -6.81 14.59
CA MET A 1 -47.48 -5.89 13.73
C MET A 1 -47.59 -6.37 12.30
N GLY A 2 -47.82 -5.47 11.33
CA GLY A 2 -47.76 -5.86 9.91
C GLY A 2 -46.34 -6.25 9.50
N ILE A 3 -46.18 -7.11 8.51
CA ILE A 3 -44.90 -7.56 8.00
C ILE A 3 -43.98 -6.36 7.67
N PHE A 4 -44.52 -5.30 7.10
CA PHE A 4 -43.77 -4.08 6.79
C PHE A 4 -43.16 -3.41 8.04
N SER A 5 -43.93 -3.26 9.12
CA SER A 5 -43.47 -2.67 10.38
C SER A 5 -42.38 -3.53 11.05
N MET A 6 -42.47 -4.85 10.94
CA MET A 6 -41.48 -5.78 11.45
C MET A 6 -40.15 -5.68 10.66
N VAL A 7 -40.22 -5.68 9.32
CA VAL A 7 -39.05 -5.50 8.46
C VAL A 7 -38.38 -4.15 8.72
N LEU A 8 -39.15 -3.08 8.83
CA LEU A 8 -38.60 -1.74 9.12
C LEU A 8 -37.94 -1.68 10.50
N SER A 9 -38.54 -2.32 11.52
CA SER A 9 -37.95 -2.41 12.87
C SER A 9 -36.65 -3.22 12.87
N LEU A 10 -36.61 -4.33 12.11
CA LEU A 10 -35.39 -5.14 11.96
C LEU A 10 -34.28 -4.32 11.29
N LEU A 11 -34.58 -3.64 10.17
CA LEU A 11 -33.60 -2.79 9.45
C LEU A 11 -33.12 -1.63 10.32
N SER A 12 -34.02 -1.01 11.11
CA SER A 12 -33.66 0.02 12.09
C SER A 12 -32.72 -0.52 13.17
N GLY A 13 -32.98 -1.72 13.68
CA GLY A 13 -32.10 -2.40 14.63
C GLY A 13 -30.72 -2.69 14.03
N VAL A 14 -30.66 -3.17 12.78
CA VAL A 14 -29.40 -3.38 12.05
C VAL A 14 -28.64 -2.06 11.85
N ALA A 15 -29.33 -0.99 11.47
CA ALA A 15 -28.71 0.33 11.29
C ALA A 15 -28.10 0.87 12.58
N LEU A 16 -28.85 0.81 13.72
CA LEU A 16 -28.33 1.19 15.04
C LEU A 16 -27.15 0.32 15.46
N PHE A 17 -27.23 -0.97 15.23
CA PHE A 17 -26.16 -1.90 15.54
C PHE A 17 -24.88 -1.57 14.76
N LEU A 18 -24.98 -1.38 13.43
CA LEU A 18 -23.84 -1.02 12.58
C LEU A 18 -23.24 0.33 12.96
N PHE A 19 -24.08 1.32 13.24
CA PHE A 19 -23.63 2.64 13.70
C PHE A 19 -22.92 2.58 15.04
N GLY A 20 -23.50 1.85 16.02
CA GLY A 20 -22.88 1.64 17.34
C GLY A 20 -21.53 0.93 17.23
N MET A 21 -21.44 -0.09 16.39
CA MET A 21 -20.19 -0.83 16.13
C MET A 21 -19.13 0.06 15.46
N SER A 22 -19.51 0.90 14.49
CA SER A 22 -18.60 1.86 13.84
C SER A 22 -18.10 2.88 14.85
N LEU A 23 -18.97 3.51 15.62
CA LEU A 23 -18.61 4.52 16.62
C LEU A 23 -17.68 3.95 17.70
N MET A 24 -17.97 2.74 18.19
CA MET A 24 -17.13 2.04 19.15
C MET A 24 -15.74 1.70 18.53
N GLY A 25 -15.73 1.16 17.33
CA GLY A 25 -14.50 0.80 16.63
C GLY A 25 -13.61 2.00 16.32
N ASP A 26 -14.18 3.11 15.88
CA ASP A 26 -13.43 4.34 15.59
C ASP A 26 -12.88 4.99 16.87
N GLY A 27 -13.67 4.99 17.95
CA GLY A 27 -13.20 5.41 19.27
C GLY A 27 -12.02 4.55 19.77
N LEU A 28 -12.09 3.23 19.61
CA LEU A 28 -11.01 2.30 19.97
C LEU A 28 -9.73 2.54 19.13
N LYS A 29 -9.87 2.77 17.82
CA LYS A 29 -8.72 3.14 16.95
C LYS A 29 -8.07 4.43 17.42
N LEU A 30 -8.84 5.46 17.75
CA LEU A 30 -8.33 6.76 18.21
C LEU A 30 -7.65 6.67 19.59
N VAL A 31 -8.15 5.83 20.50
CA VAL A 31 -7.53 5.60 21.82
C VAL A 31 -6.27 4.76 21.70
N ALA A 32 -6.27 3.73 20.84
CA ALA A 32 -5.09 2.90 20.57
C ALA A 32 -3.99 3.68 19.87
N GLY A 33 -4.36 4.65 19.01
CA GLY A 33 -3.47 5.58 18.33
C GLY A 33 -2.39 4.93 17.47
N ASN A 34 -1.40 5.72 17.10
CA ASN A 34 -0.25 5.28 16.29
C ASN A 34 0.60 4.16 16.96
N LYS A 35 0.34 3.86 18.24
CA LYS A 35 1.00 2.76 18.95
C LYS A 35 0.66 1.40 18.35
N LEU A 36 -0.57 1.25 17.82
CA LEU A 36 -1.04 0.00 17.23
C LEU A 36 -0.29 -0.30 15.90
N GLU A 37 -0.12 0.74 15.07
CA GLU A 37 0.64 0.64 13.81
C GLU A 37 2.12 0.34 14.07
N ALA A 38 2.74 1.08 15.02
CA ALA A 38 4.12 0.85 15.42
C ALA A 38 4.33 -0.54 16.05
N PHE A 39 3.31 -1.07 16.73
CA PHE A 39 3.33 -2.40 17.33
C PHE A 39 3.23 -3.49 16.27
N LEU A 40 2.36 -3.32 15.25
CA LEU A 40 2.27 -4.19 14.08
C LEU A 40 3.60 -4.29 13.34
N TYR A 41 4.29 -3.17 13.16
CA TYR A 41 5.58 -3.13 12.47
C TYR A 41 6.71 -3.83 13.24
N LYS A 42 6.82 -3.59 14.57
CA LYS A 42 7.96 -4.08 15.38
C LYS A 42 7.90 -5.57 15.75
N MET A 43 6.72 -6.19 15.82
CA MET A 43 6.56 -7.52 16.44
C MET A 43 6.29 -8.68 15.47
N THR A 44 6.34 -8.48 14.16
CA THR A 44 5.92 -9.48 13.16
C THR A 44 7.02 -10.42 12.66
N ASN A 45 8.13 -10.58 13.39
CA ASN A 45 9.28 -11.38 12.94
C ASN A 45 8.97 -12.88 12.69
N THR A 46 7.87 -13.42 13.21
CA THR A 46 7.44 -14.81 12.98
C THR A 46 5.94 -14.88 12.72
N PRO A 47 5.46 -15.84 11.87
CA PRO A 47 4.03 -16.01 11.61
C PRO A 47 3.18 -16.19 12.87
N LEU A 48 3.69 -16.89 13.89
CA LEU A 48 2.97 -17.12 15.15
C LEU A 48 2.73 -15.80 15.92
N LYS A 49 3.76 -14.93 15.99
CA LYS A 49 3.60 -13.58 16.56
C LYS A 49 2.61 -12.76 15.73
N GLY A 50 2.61 -12.95 14.40
CA GLY A 50 1.61 -12.35 13.50
C GLY A 50 0.19 -12.76 13.88
N VAL A 51 -0.07 -14.06 14.11
CA VAL A 51 -1.39 -14.55 14.55
C VAL A 51 -1.81 -13.91 15.87
N ALA A 52 -0.95 -13.94 16.89
CA ALA A 52 -1.26 -13.33 18.19
C ALA A 52 -1.55 -11.82 18.06
N LEU A 53 -0.74 -11.13 17.28
CA LEU A 53 -0.88 -9.70 17.04
C LEU A 53 -2.14 -9.38 16.24
N GLY A 54 -2.41 -10.10 15.15
CA GLY A 54 -3.62 -9.94 14.36
C GLY A 54 -4.90 -10.17 15.19
N THR A 55 -4.87 -11.18 16.09
CA THR A 55 -5.96 -11.43 17.04
C THR A 55 -6.16 -10.23 17.97
N ALA A 56 -5.10 -9.74 18.61
CA ALA A 56 -5.16 -8.62 19.54
C ALA A 56 -5.64 -7.34 18.86
N VAL A 57 -5.04 -6.99 17.71
CA VAL A 57 -5.39 -5.79 16.93
C VAL A 57 -6.85 -5.82 16.48
N THR A 58 -7.30 -6.94 15.92
CA THR A 58 -8.69 -7.06 15.45
C THR A 58 -9.69 -7.06 16.61
N SER A 59 -9.32 -7.64 17.74
CA SER A 59 -10.16 -7.60 18.95
C SER A 59 -10.35 -6.16 19.47
N VAL A 60 -9.32 -5.32 19.32
CA VAL A 60 -9.38 -3.89 19.69
C VAL A 60 -10.13 -3.11 18.60
N ILE A 61 -9.75 -3.24 17.32
CA ILE A 61 -10.35 -2.48 16.22
C ILE A 61 -11.79 -2.94 15.92
N GLN A 62 -12.17 -4.16 16.32
CA GLN A 62 -13.46 -4.81 16.06
C GLN A 62 -13.76 -4.99 14.55
N SER A 63 -12.73 -4.98 13.70
CA SER A 63 -12.87 -5.12 12.26
C SER A 63 -11.66 -5.86 11.65
N SER A 64 -11.86 -7.10 11.22
CA SER A 64 -10.85 -7.87 10.46
C SER A 64 -10.57 -7.27 9.09
N GLY A 65 -11.60 -6.70 8.45
CA GLY A 65 -11.45 -6.01 7.17
C GLY A 65 -10.51 -4.81 7.30
N ALA A 66 -10.72 -3.94 8.30
CA ALA A 66 -9.85 -2.79 8.54
C ALA A 66 -8.41 -3.21 8.88
N THR A 67 -8.25 -4.24 9.73
CA THR A 67 -6.91 -4.79 10.04
C THR A 67 -6.23 -5.33 8.77
N THR A 68 -6.96 -6.04 7.91
CA THR A 68 -6.40 -6.59 6.66
C THR A 68 -6.06 -5.49 5.66
N VAL A 69 -6.88 -4.45 5.51
CA VAL A 69 -6.59 -3.29 4.64
C VAL A 69 -5.33 -2.56 5.11
N MET A 70 -5.14 -2.39 6.41
CA MET A 70 -3.90 -1.84 6.98
C MET A 70 -2.70 -2.72 6.63
N VAL A 71 -2.81 -4.03 6.77
CA VAL A 71 -1.75 -4.99 6.40
C VAL A 71 -1.47 -4.97 4.89
N ILE A 72 -2.50 -4.82 4.04
CA ILE A 72 -2.32 -4.60 2.60
C ILE A 72 -1.47 -3.35 2.36
N GLY A 73 -1.74 -2.25 3.07
CA GLY A 73 -0.94 -1.03 3.00
C GLY A 73 0.54 -1.26 3.35
N PHE A 74 0.82 -1.97 4.45
CA PHE A 74 2.20 -2.29 4.87
C PHE A 74 2.94 -3.22 3.89
N VAL A 75 2.24 -4.17 3.31
CA VAL A 75 2.83 -5.06 2.29
C VAL A 75 3.04 -4.30 0.98
N ASN A 76 2.10 -3.41 0.62
CA ASN A 76 2.16 -2.58 -0.57
C ASN A 76 3.34 -1.60 -0.54
N SER A 77 3.63 -1.03 0.64
CA SER A 77 4.78 -0.13 0.87
C SER A 77 6.11 -0.87 1.11
N GLY A 78 6.14 -2.20 1.04
CA GLY A 78 7.33 -2.99 1.30
C GLY A 78 7.76 -3.06 2.77
N MET A 79 7.00 -2.46 3.68
CA MET A 79 7.27 -2.47 5.13
C MET A 79 7.06 -3.85 5.77
N MET A 80 6.31 -4.75 5.12
CA MET A 80 6.00 -6.08 5.63
C MET A 80 6.07 -7.12 4.52
N LYS A 81 6.66 -8.30 4.83
CA LYS A 81 6.67 -9.43 3.89
C LYS A 81 5.31 -10.14 3.86
N LEU A 82 4.93 -10.67 2.70
CA LEU A 82 3.66 -11.40 2.51
C LEU A 82 3.45 -12.52 3.55
N ARG A 83 4.49 -13.27 3.87
CA ARG A 83 4.44 -14.35 4.87
C ARG A 83 4.09 -13.88 6.28
N GLN A 84 4.52 -12.68 6.66
CA GLN A 84 4.15 -12.05 7.95
C GLN A 84 2.68 -11.63 7.92
N ALA A 85 2.25 -11.05 6.80
CA ALA A 85 0.85 -10.64 6.56
C ALA A 85 -0.12 -11.82 6.69
N ILE A 86 0.22 -13.00 6.15
CA ILE A 86 -0.60 -14.21 6.28
C ILE A 86 -0.88 -14.54 7.75
N GLY A 87 0.13 -14.47 8.61
CA GLY A 87 -0.04 -14.71 10.05
C GLY A 87 -1.00 -13.71 10.69
N ILE A 88 -0.88 -12.42 10.37
CA ILE A 88 -1.76 -11.38 10.92
C ILE A 88 -3.20 -11.56 10.44
N ILE A 89 -3.41 -11.91 9.18
CA ILE A 89 -4.74 -12.16 8.61
C ILE A 89 -5.40 -13.35 9.29
N MET A 90 -4.68 -14.45 9.50
CA MET A 90 -5.18 -15.60 10.26
C MET A 90 -5.57 -15.19 11.68
N GLY A 91 -4.75 -14.38 12.35
CA GLY A 91 -5.05 -13.85 13.67
C GLY A 91 -6.26 -12.92 13.67
N ALA A 92 -6.40 -12.06 12.67
CA ALA A 92 -7.54 -11.17 12.53
C ALA A 92 -8.87 -11.94 12.46
N ASN A 93 -8.87 -13.10 11.82
CA ASN A 93 -10.03 -13.98 11.78
C ASN A 93 -10.42 -14.50 13.17
N ILE A 94 -9.45 -14.89 14.01
CA ILE A 94 -9.72 -15.26 15.40
C ILE A 94 -10.26 -14.05 16.18
N GLY A 95 -9.62 -12.88 16.04
CA GLY A 95 -10.01 -11.64 16.72
C GLY A 95 -11.46 -11.22 16.47
N THR A 96 -11.97 -11.47 15.26
CA THR A 96 -13.38 -11.20 14.91
C THR A 96 -14.36 -12.01 15.76
N SER A 97 -14.01 -13.19 16.24
CA SER A 97 -14.91 -14.02 17.07
C SER A 97 -15.17 -13.39 18.45
N ILE A 98 -14.26 -12.54 18.94
CA ILE A 98 -14.44 -11.84 20.24
C ILE A 98 -15.64 -10.89 20.20
N THR A 99 -15.93 -10.30 19.05
CA THR A 99 -17.13 -9.47 18.89
C THR A 99 -18.41 -10.26 19.22
N GLY A 100 -18.50 -11.51 18.76
CA GLY A 100 -19.64 -12.39 19.09
C GLY A 100 -19.88 -12.57 20.61
N TRP A 101 -18.80 -12.62 21.40
CA TRP A 101 -18.89 -12.69 22.86
C TRP A 101 -19.32 -11.37 23.49
N ILE A 102 -18.85 -10.22 22.96
CA ILE A 102 -19.32 -8.90 23.39
C ILE A 102 -20.82 -8.78 23.14
N LEU A 103 -21.31 -9.26 22.00
CA LEU A 103 -22.72 -9.24 21.66
C LEU A 103 -23.59 -10.11 22.60
N CYS A 104 -23.02 -11.18 23.15
CA CYS A 104 -23.74 -12.00 24.16
C CYS A 104 -24.13 -11.22 25.40
N LEU A 105 -23.44 -10.11 25.72
CA LEU A 105 -23.81 -9.22 26.83
C LEU A 105 -25.18 -8.60 26.62
N SER A 106 -25.68 -8.50 25.38
CA SER A 106 -27.02 -7.98 25.05
C SER A 106 -28.14 -8.90 25.51
N TYR A 107 -27.82 -10.16 25.82
CA TYR A 107 -28.81 -11.20 26.18
C TYR A 107 -28.75 -11.60 27.65
N ILE A 108 -28.08 -10.82 28.48
CA ILE A 108 -28.09 -11.01 29.94
C ILE A 108 -29.43 -10.50 30.46
N GLU A 109 -30.31 -11.43 30.83
CA GLU A 109 -31.60 -11.15 31.48
C GLU A 109 -31.46 -11.26 33.00
N GLY A 110 -31.76 -10.19 33.70
CA GLY A 110 -31.84 -10.19 35.17
C GLY A 110 -33.27 -10.34 35.63
N SER A 111 -33.61 -11.48 36.21
CA SER A 111 -35.01 -11.80 36.55
C SER A 111 -35.51 -11.24 37.87
N ASN A 112 -34.66 -10.96 38.89
CA ASN A 112 -35.08 -10.42 40.18
C ASN A 112 -33.97 -9.71 40.98
N GLY A 113 -34.27 -8.62 41.66
CA GLY A 113 -33.43 -7.94 42.65
C GLY A 113 -32.12 -7.38 42.09
N ILE A 114 -30.98 -7.76 42.67
CA ILE A 114 -29.63 -7.33 42.22
C ILE A 114 -29.34 -7.75 40.78
N ALA A 115 -29.89 -8.86 40.30
CA ALA A 115 -29.72 -9.33 38.92
C ALA A 115 -30.38 -8.38 37.88
N SER A 116 -31.40 -7.61 38.24
CA SER A 116 -31.99 -6.61 37.32
C SER A 116 -31.04 -5.43 37.07
N ILE A 117 -30.12 -5.12 37.98
CA ILE A 117 -29.08 -4.09 37.83
C ILE A 117 -28.02 -4.54 36.79
N LEU A 118 -27.83 -5.83 36.66
CA LEU A 118 -26.92 -6.45 35.70
C LEU A 118 -27.58 -6.78 34.36
N SER A 119 -28.82 -6.37 34.13
CA SER A 119 -29.47 -6.56 32.83
C SER A 119 -28.80 -5.74 31.73
N SER A 120 -28.82 -6.28 30.51
CA SER A 120 -28.21 -5.64 29.34
C SER A 120 -28.73 -4.21 29.09
N ALA A 121 -30.05 -3.97 29.36
CA ALA A 121 -30.64 -2.65 29.22
C ALA A 121 -30.11 -1.66 30.26
N THR A 122 -29.94 -2.09 31.52
CA THR A 122 -29.39 -1.23 32.59
C THR A 122 -27.93 -0.92 32.33
N ILE A 123 -27.14 -1.92 31.95
CA ILE A 123 -25.73 -1.73 31.59
C ILE A 123 -25.62 -0.73 30.44
N ALA A 124 -26.40 -0.91 29.37
CA ALA A 124 -26.38 0.00 28.22
C ALA A 124 -26.74 1.44 28.63
N ALA A 125 -27.78 1.62 29.47
CA ALA A 125 -28.21 2.93 29.96
C ALA A 125 -27.12 3.61 30.81
N VAL A 126 -26.50 2.89 31.76
CA VAL A 126 -25.43 3.43 32.62
C VAL A 126 -24.22 3.81 31.78
N VAL A 127 -23.81 2.93 30.86
CA VAL A 127 -22.66 3.16 29.95
C VAL A 127 -22.97 4.37 29.04
N ALA A 128 -24.21 4.53 28.54
CA ALA A 128 -24.60 5.69 27.74
C ALA A 128 -24.47 7.00 28.50
N VAL A 129 -24.97 7.03 29.76
CA VAL A 129 -24.91 8.24 30.61
C VAL A 129 -23.47 8.62 30.92
N ILE A 130 -22.65 7.67 31.31
CA ILE A 130 -21.20 7.93 31.54
C ILE A 130 -20.53 8.37 30.25
N GLY A 131 -20.82 7.71 29.14
CA GLY A 131 -20.29 8.02 27.82
C GLY A 131 -20.56 9.44 27.37
N ILE A 132 -21.83 9.90 27.49
CA ILE A 132 -22.19 11.27 27.08
C ILE A 132 -21.56 12.31 28.01
N ILE A 133 -21.46 12.05 29.31
CA ILE A 133 -20.78 12.94 30.26
C ILE A 133 -19.28 13.07 29.87
N LEU A 134 -18.58 11.96 29.64
CA LEU A 134 -17.19 11.98 29.23
C LEU A 134 -16.96 12.72 27.90
N ARG A 135 -17.88 12.52 26.94
CA ARG A 135 -17.80 13.17 25.63
C ARG A 135 -18.00 14.68 25.72
N MET A 136 -18.99 15.13 26.49
CA MET A 136 -19.38 16.56 26.57
C MET A 136 -18.57 17.34 27.61
N ALA A 137 -18.30 16.78 28.77
CA ALA A 137 -17.64 17.50 29.87
C ALA A 137 -16.12 17.47 29.82
N SER A 138 -15.51 16.51 29.14
CA SER A 138 -14.05 16.39 29.13
C SER A 138 -13.40 17.25 28.04
N LYS A 139 -12.35 17.98 28.42
CA LYS A 139 -11.47 18.72 27.48
C LYS A 139 -10.37 17.84 26.86
N ARG A 140 -10.10 16.66 27.42
CA ARG A 140 -9.07 15.74 26.94
C ARG A 140 -9.60 14.85 25.83
N THR A 141 -8.96 14.84 24.66
CA THR A 141 -9.36 14.04 23.48
C THR A 141 -9.51 12.55 23.81
N VAL A 142 -8.60 11.98 24.61
CA VAL A 142 -8.67 10.56 25.01
C VAL A 142 -9.95 10.25 25.78
N HIS A 143 -10.37 11.09 26.71
CA HIS A 143 -11.61 10.88 27.45
C HIS A 143 -12.85 11.02 26.57
N ARG A 144 -12.83 11.92 25.60
CA ARG A 144 -13.92 12.06 24.61
C ARG A 144 -14.03 10.80 23.74
N ASN A 145 -12.90 10.26 23.29
CA ASN A 145 -12.89 9.01 22.52
C ASN A 145 -13.37 7.81 23.36
N ILE A 146 -13.04 7.76 24.66
CA ILE A 146 -13.60 6.75 25.57
C ILE A 146 -15.11 6.95 25.69
N GLY A 147 -15.60 8.19 25.75
CA GLY A 147 -17.03 8.52 25.71
C GLY A 147 -17.69 7.98 24.44
N ASP A 148 -17.07 8.13 23.27
CA ASP A 148 -17.54 7.59 21.99
C ASP A 148 -17.59 6.06 21.98
N ILE A 149 -16.60 5.37 22.56
CA ILE A 149 -16.60 3.91 22.74
C ILE A 149 -17.82 3.49 23.57
N MET A 150 -18.06 4.16 24.69
CA MET A 150 -19.16 3.84 25.59
C MET A 150 -20.53 4.10 24.94
N LEU A 151 -20.68 5.21 24.23
CA LEU A 151 -21.91 5.53 23.48
C LEU A 151 -22.11 4.52 22.34
N GLY A 152 -21.06 4.18 21.59
CA GLY A 152 -21.10 3.17 20.54
C GLY A 152 -21.56 1.81 21.07
N PHE A 153 -21.05 1.38 22.23
CA PHE A 153 -21.46 0.16 22.91
C PHE A 153 -22.96 0.20 23.31
N ALA A 154 -23.44 1.30 23.89
CA ALA A 154 -24.82 1.45 24.28
C ALA A 154 -25.78 1.42 23.08
N ILE A 155 -25.41 2.12 21.98
CA ILE A 155 -26.21 2.12 20.74
C ILE A 155 -26.23 0.72 20.12
N LEU A 156 -25.10 0.02 20.10
CA LEU A 156 -24.99 -1.36 19.63
C LEU A 156 -25.92 -2.29 20.40
N MET A 157 -25.93 -2.19 21.75
CA MET A 157 -26.82 -2.97 22.61
C MET A 157 -28.30 -2.66 22.31
N THR A 158 -28.65 -1.40 22.12
CA THR A 158 -30.00 -0.98 21.74
C THR A 158 -30.40 -1.55 20.38
N GLY A 159 -29.50 -1.52 19.41
CA GLY A 159 -29.71 -2.12 18.08
C GLY A 159 -29.99 -3.61 18.16
N MET A 160 -29.20 -4.36 18.97
CA MET A 160 -29.41 -5.79 19.23
C MET A 160 -30.79 -6.08 19.86
N GLN A 161 -31.20 -5.31 20.87
CA GLN A 161 -32.50 -5.46 21.49
C GLN A 161 -33.63 -5.17 20.49
N THR A 162 -33.48 -4.12 19.69
CA THR A 162 -34.44 -3.77 18.62
C THR A 162 -34.59 -4.89 17.60
N MET A 163 -33.45 -5.47 17.14
CA MET A 163 -33.49 -6.63 16.24
C MET A 163 -34.18 -7.83 16.86
N SER A 164 -33.81 -8.19 18.09
CA SER A 164 -34.42 -9.33 18.81
C SER A 164 -35.94 -9.14 19.03
N GLY A 165 -36.38 -7.93 19.40
CA GLY A 165 -37.78 -7.60 19.51
C GLY A 165 -38.53 -7.67 18.18
N ALA A 166 -37.89 -7.23 17.08
CA ALA A 166 -38.50 -7.27 15.75
C ALA A 166 -38.71 -8.71 15.25
N VAL A 167 -37.81 -9.64 15.56
CA VAL A 167 -37.88 -11.04 15.10
C VAL A 167 -38.70 -11.96 16.03
N ALA A 168 -38.96 -11.56 17.27
CA ALA A 168 -39.72 -12.36 18.23
C ALA A 168 -41.08 -12.86 17.70
N PRO A 169 -41.90 -12.08 16.97
CA PRO A 169 -43.17 -12.55 16.39
C PRO A 169 -43.00 -13.62 15.31
N LEU A 170 -41.80 -13.76 14.71
CA LEU A 170 -41.52 -14.77 13.67
C LEU A 170 -41.58 -16.20 14.24
N ARG A 171 -41.49 -16.36 15.54
CA ARG A 171 -41.61 -17.66 16.22
C ARG A 171 -42.87 -18.44 15.84
N GLU A 172 -43.95 -17.73 15.55
CA GLU A 172 -45.26 -18.32 15.22
C GLU A 172 -45.48 -18.42 13.68
N SER A 173 -44.54 -17.92 12.88
CA SER A 173 -44.67 -17.87 11.41
C SER A 173 -44.25 -19.19 10.78
N LYS A 174 -45.19 -19.90 10.15
CA LYS A 174 -44.87 -21.12 9.35
C LYS A 174 -43.91 -20.83 8.20
N VAL A 175 -44.11 -19.71 7.50
CA VAL A 175 -43.25 -19.31 6.38
C VAL A 175 -41.78 -19.13 6.84
N PHE A 176 -41.60 -18.58 8.05
CA PHE A 176 -40.25 -18.41 8.61
C PHE A 176 -39.63 -19.75 9.02
N MET A 177 -40.41 -20.67 9.59
CA MET A 177 -39.95 -22.02 9.90
C MET A 177 -39.53 -22.79 8.63
N ASP A 178 -40.32 -22.71 7.58
CA ASP A 178 -40.02 -23.35 6.29
C ASP A 178 -38.73 -22.75 5.67
N LEU A 179 -38.55 -21.42 5.80
CA LEU A 179 -37.33 -20.75 5.35
C LEU A 179 -36.09 -21.23 6.11
N LEU A 180 -36.18 -21.31 7.45
CA LEU A 180 -35.05 -21.83 8.27
C LEU A 180 -34.74 -23.31 7.96
N THR A 181 -35.77 -24.10 7.63
CA THR A 181 -35.58 -25.49 7.19
C THR A 181 -34.84 -25.55 5.86
N THR A 182 -35.14 -24.64 4.92
CA THR A 182 -34.42 -24.50 3.64
C THR A 182 -32.95 -24.16 3.87
N PHE A 183 -32.64 -23.35 4.86
CA PHE A 183 -31.25 -23.01 5.22
C PHE A 183 -30.47 -24.16 5.86
N SER A 184 -31.15 -25.22 6.29
CA SER A 184 -30.48 -26.46 6.74
C SER A 184 -29.81 -27.21 5.57
N ASN A 185 -30.15 -26.91 4.32
CA ASN A 185 -29.37 -27.37 3.17
C ASN A 185 -27.99 -26.69 3.20
N PRO A 186 -26.88 -27.45 3.22
CA PRO A 186 -25.53 -26.89 3.37
C PRO A 186 -25.19 -25.85 2.32
N VAL A 187 -25.52 -26.10 1.06
CA VAL A 187 -25.19 -25.21 -0.05
C VAL A 187 -25.96 -23.89 0.04
N ILE A 188 -27.28 -23.98 0.32
CA ILE A 188 -28.16 -22.81 0.44
C ILE A 188 -27.75 -21.98 1.66
N GLY A 189 -27.53 -22.60 2.81
CA GLY A 189 -27.11 -21.92 4.02
C GLY A 189 -25.76 -21.19 3.87
N ILE A 190 -24.77 -21.83 3.23
CA ILE A 190 -23.47 -21.19 2.93
C ILE A 190 -23.66 -20.00 1.99
N LEU A 191 -24.43 -20.14 0.91
CA LEU A 191 -24.69 -19.05 -0.03
C LEU A 191 -25.40 -17.88 0.65
N VAL A 192 -26.39 -18.14 1.50
CA VAL A 192 -27.05 -17.09 2.29
C VAL A 192 -26.05 -16.39 3.20
N GLY A 193 -25.18 -17.12 3.90
CA GLY A 193 -24.12 -16.55 4.72
C GLY A 193 -23.17 -15.65 3.93
N ILE A 194 -22.73 -16.09 2.74
CA ILE A 194 -21.84 -15.34 1.84
C ILE A 194 -22.53 -14.04 1.39
N VAL A 195 -23.70 -14.17 0.77
CA VAL A 195 -24.41 -13.03 0.15
C VAL A 195 -24.80 -12.00 1.20
N PHE A 196 -25.38 -12.46 2.32
CA PHE A 196 -25.81 -11.57 3.38
C PHE A 196 -24.64 -10.82 4.02
N THR A 197 -23.51 -11.50 4.26
CA THR A 197 -22.32 -10.85 4.80
C THR A 197 -21.65 -9.91 3.78
N ALA A 198 -21.67 -10.25 2.50
CA ALA A 198 -21.17 -9.38 1.44
C ALA A 198 -21.98 -8.07 1.34
N ILE A 199 -23.32 -8.15 1.52
CA ILE A 199 -24.20 -6.97 1.55
C ILE A 199 -23.92 -6.11 2.80
N LEU A 200 -23.84 -6.72 3.98
CA LEU A 200 -23.55 -6.02 5.23
C LEU A 200 -22.09 -5.56 5.35
N GLN A 201 -21.20 -6.11 4.55
CA GLN A 201 -19.75 -5.87 4.57
C GLN A 201 -19.10 -6.08 5.95
N SER A 202 -19.74 -6.87 6.82
CA SER A 202 -19.33 -7.09 8.21
C SER A 202 -19.69 -8.48 8.70
N ALA A 203 -18.66 -9.30 8.98
CA ALA A 203 -18.83 -10.61 9.60
C ALA A 203 -19.51 -10.52 10.98
N SER A 204 -19.09 -9.55 11.79
CA SER A 204 -19.64 -9.34 13.14
C SER A 204 -21.13 -8.95 13.10
N ALA A 205 -21.52 -8.14 12.11
CA ALA A 205 -22.92 -7.77 11.93
C ALA A 205 -23.79 -8.98 11.58
N THR A 206 -23.32 -9.85 10.68
CA THR A 206 -24.04 -11.06 10.32
C THR A 206 -24.16 -12.03 11.52
N VAL A 207 -23.10 -12.19 12.30
CA VAL A 207 -23.16 -12.98 13.56
C VAL A 207 -24.17 -12.37 14.53
N GLY A 208 -24.19 -11.05 14.67
CA GLY A 208 -25.16 -10.35 15.53
C GLY A 208 -26.61 -10.58 15.08
N VAL A 209 -26.91 -10.48 13.79
CA VAL A 209 -28.24 -10.81 13.24
C VAL A 209 -28.59 -12.27 13.52
N LEU A 210 -27.65 -13.19 13.35
CA LEU A 210 -27.87 -14.60 13.62
C LEU A 210 -28.14 -14.87 15.11
N GLN A 211 -27.45 -14.17 16.02
CA GLN A 211 -27.70 -14.20 17.45
C GLN A 211 -29.08 -13.62 17.79
N ALA A 212 -29.50 -12.53 17.16
CA ALA A 212 -30.84 -11.98 17.34
C ALA A 212 -31.93 -12.97 16.89
N LEU A 213 -31.72 -13.63 15.73
CA LEU A 213 -32.62 -14.67 15.25
C LEU A 213 -32.70 -15.88 16.19
N SER A 214 -31.61 -16.23 16.87
CA SER A 214 -31.58 -17.38 17.78
C SER A 214 -32.51 -17.21 18.99
N VAL A 215 -32.84 -15.98 19.36
CA VAL A 215 -33.79 -15.67 20.44
C VAL A 215 -35.21 -16.15 20.12
N THR A 216 -35.54 -16.32 18.83
CA THR A 216 -36.84 -16.92 18.43
C THR A 216 -37.01 -18.35 18.93
N GLY A 217 -35.91 -19.05 19.26
CA GLY A 217 -35.92 -20.46 19.66
C GLY A 217 -36.19 -21.44 18.50
N LEU A 218 -36.15 -20.95 17.25
CA LEU A 218 -36.38 -21.77 16.04
C LEU A 218 -35.09 -22.11 15.29
N LEU A 219 -34.03 -21.37 15.55
CA LEU A 219 -32.76 -21.57 14.86
C LEU A 219 -32.04 -22.82 15.41
N THR A 220 -31.94 -23.85 14.61
CA THR A 220 -31.22 -25.10 14.95
C THR A 220 -29.75 -25.02 14.54
N PHE A 221 -28.92 -25.92 15.08
CA PHE A 221 -27.53 -26.06 14.66
C PHE A 221 -27.43 -26.33 13.16
N SER A 222 -28.29 -27.21 12.60
CA SER A 222 -28.30 -27.53 11.18
C SER A 222 -28.54 -26.33 10.27
N SER A 223 -29.31 -25.31 10.72
CA SER A 223 -29.54 -24.09 9.95
C SER A 223 -28.46 -23.03 10.19
N ALA A 224 -27.96 -22.89 11.43
CA ALA A 224 -26.96 -21.88 11.78
C ALA A 224 -25.56 -22.21 11.25
N PHE A 225 -25.15 -23.48 11.30
CA PHE A 225 -23.81 -23.90 10.97
C PHE A 225 -23.40 -23.55 9.52
N PRO A 226 -24.17 -23.89 8.48
CA PRO A 226 -23.79 -23.55 7.11
C PRO A 226 -23.76 -22.02 6.87
N ILE A 227 -24.66 -21.26 7.52
CA ILE A 227 -24.62 -19.79 7.43
C ILE A 227 -23.31 -19.25 8.02
N ILE A 228 -22.90 -19.74 9.20
CA ILE A 228 -21.63 -19.33 9.85
C ILE A 228 -20.43 -19.63 8.97
N LEU A 229 -20.41 -20.76 8.26
CA LEU A 229 -19.34 -21.13 7.33
C LEU A 229 -19.22 -20.11 6.17
N GLY A 230 -20.35 -19.59 5.67
CA GLY A 230 -20.38 -18.59 4.60
C GLY A 230 -19.94 -17.19 5.01
N ILE A 231 -20.06 -16.84 6.28
CA ILE A 231 -19.79 -15.46 6.79
C ILE A 231 -18.37 -14.99 6.45
N GLY A 232 -17.36 -15.85 6.63
CA GLY A 232 -15.96 -15.49 6.38
C GLY A 232 -15.71 -15.08 4.92
N VAL A 233 -16.21 -15.92 4.00
CA VAL A 233 -16.07 -15.66 2.56
C VAL A 233 -16.78 -14.37 2.16
N GLY A 234 -17.99 -14.11 2.67
CA GLY A 234 -18.71 -12.86 2.41
C GLY A 234 -17.95 -11.62 2.92
N ALA A 235 -17.28 -11.74 4.07
CA ALA A 235 -16.49 -10.66 4.68
C ALA A 235 -15.23 -10.30 3.89
N SER A 236 -14.80 -11.12 2.94
CA SER A 236 -13.65 -10.81 2.08
C SER A 236 -13.96 -9.77 0.99
N CYS A 237 -15.23 -9.54 0.65
CA CYS A 237 -15.63 -8.63 -0.43
C CYS A 237 -15.05 -7.21 -0.27
N PRO A 238 -15.20 -6.49 0.85
CA PRO A 238 -14.65 -5.14 1.00
C PRO A 238 -13.12 -5.12 0.93
N VAL A 239 -12.46 -6.19 1.41
CA VAL A 239 -10.99 -6.32 1.36
C VAL A 239 -10.51 -6.49 -0.08
N LEU A 240 -11.20 -7.30 -0.89
CA LEU A 240 -10.90 -7.48 -2.30
C LEU A 240 -11.09 -6.17 -3.10
N ILE A 241 -12.17 -5.43 -2.80
CA ILE A 241 -12.42 -4.13 -3.43
C ILE A 241 -11.31 -3.13 -3.10
N SER A 242 -10.86 -3.09 -1.84
CA SER A 242 -9.77 -2.19 -1.40
C SER A 242 -8.42 -2.50 -2.07
N ALA A 243 -8.23 -3.72 -2.56
CA ALA A 243 -6.99 -4.14 -3.21
C ALA A 243 -6.97 -3.90 -4.72
N ILE A 244 -8.03 -3.35 -5.35
CA ILE A 244 -8.11 -3.16 -6.80
C ILE A 244 -6.96 -2.26 -7.31
N GLY A 245 -6.64 -1.18 -6.60
CA GLY A 245 -5.54 -0.26 -6.92
C GLY A 245 -4.17 -0.63 -6.33
N ALA A 246 -4.09 -1.71 -5.52
CA ALA A 246 -2.85 -2.11 -4.88
C ALA A 246 -1.86 -2.77 -5.86
N ASN A 247 -0.56 -2.76 -5.49
CA ASN A 247 0.46 -3.52 -6.20
C ASN A 247 0.20 -5.04 -6.08
N LYS A 248 1.04 -5.88 -6.72
CA LYS A 248 0.85 -7.34 -6.74
C LYS A 248 0.87 -7.96 -5.35
N ASN A 249 1.74 -7.49 -4.46
CA ASN A 249 1.83 -8.01 -3.11
C ASN A 249 0.63 -7.61 -2.25
N GLY A 250 0.08 -6.41 -2.44
CA GLY A 250 -1.20 -5.99 -1.86
C GLY A 250 -2.37 -6.86 -2.34
N LYS A 251 -2.44 -7.15 -3.65
CA LYS A 251 -3.45 -8.08 -4.23
C LYS A 251 -3.31 -9.50 -3.71
N ARG A 252 -2.07 -10.01 -3.57
CA ARG A 252 -1.78 -11.31 -2.93
C ARG A 252 -2.29 -11.34 -1.50
N THR A 253 -2.06 -10.27 -0.76
CA THR A 253 -2.51 -10.14 0.64
C THR A 253 -4.03 -10.19 0.77
N ALA A 254 -4.77 -9.50 -0.11
CA ALA A 254 -6.23 -9.58 -0.16
C ALA A 254 -6.73 -10.99 -0.54
N LEU A 255 -6.06 -11.63 -1.49
CA LEU A 255 -6.37 -13.00 -1.92
C LEU A 255 -6.13 -14.01 -0.79
N VAL A 256 -5.11 -13.81 0.06
CA VAL A 256 -4.88 -14.61 1.27
C VAL A 256 -6.11 -14.58 2.18
N TYR A 257 -6.71 -13.41 2.41
CA TYR A 257 -7.90 -13.31 3.26
C TYR A 257 -9.06 -14.16 2.69
N LEU A 258 -9.37 -14.02 1.40
CA LEU A 258 -10.38 -14.83 0.73
C LEU A 258 -10.09 -16.32 0.80
N LEU A 259 -8.86 -16.74 0.46
CA LEU A 259 -8.48 -18.15 0.42
C LEU A 259 -8.49 -18.79 1.81
N ASN A 260 -8.03 -18.07 2.85
CA ASN A 260 -8.07 -18.56 4.22
C ASN A 260 -9.51 -18.91 4.64
N ASP A 261 -10.46 -18.04 4.37
CA ASP A 261 -11.86 -18.25 4.74
C ASP A 261 -12.55 -19.29 3.83
N THR A 262 -12.19 -19.31 2.54
CA THR A 262 -12.69 -20.33 1.60
C THR A 262 -12.19 -21.72 1.98
N PHE A 263 -10.91 -21.88 2.30
CA PHE A 263 -10.37 -23.16 2.76
C PHE A 263 -10.97 -23.57 4.11
N GLY A 264 -11.17 -22.64 5.03
CA GLY A 264 -11.86 -22.91 6.28
C GLY A 264 -13.29 -23.40 6.04
N MET A 265 -14.05 -22.72 5.20
CA MET A 265 -15.40 -23.12 4.82
C MET A 265 -15.44 -24.52 4.20
N LEU A 266 -14.55 -24.80 3.23
CA LEU A 266 -14.47 -26.11 2.57
C LEU A 266 -14.07 -27.22 3.53
N LEU A 267 -13.06 -26.98 4.37
CA LEU A 267 -12.58 -27.94 5.37
C LEU A 267 -13.72 -28.38 6.30
N TRP A 268 -14.43 -27.42 6.85
CA TRP A 268 -15.52 -27.68 7.77
C TRP A 268 -16.75 -28.26 7.07
N SER A 269 -17.11 -27.76 5.89
CA SER A 269 -18.24 -28.31 5.12
C SER A 269 -18.00 -29.78 4.78
N ILE A 270 -16.87 -30.10 4.14
CA ILE A 270 -16.56 -31.43 3.71
C ILE A 270 -16.36 -32.34 4.93
N GLY A 271 -15.50 -31.92 5.88
CA GLY A 271 -15.18 -32.73 7.06
C GLY A 271 -16.41 -33.00 7.93
N PHE A 272 -17.19 -31.97 8.27
CA PHE A 272 -18.34 -32.13 9.13
C PHE A 272 -19.45 -32.99 8.49
N TYR A 273 -19.82 -32.70 7.22
CA TYR A 273 -20.91 -33.44 6.59
C TYR A 273 -20.54 -34.87 6.23
N ILE A 274 -19.25 -35.15 5.89
CA ILE A 274 -18.78 -36.52 5.73
C ILE A 274 -18.88 -37.28 7.07
N ILE A 275 -18.35 -36.70 8.15
CA ILE A 275 -18.39 -37.35 9.46
C ILE A 275 -19.87 -37.54 9.91
N ASN A 276 -20.72 -36.58 9.69
CA ASN A 276 -22.13 -36.65 10.02
C ASN A 276 -22.87 -37.76 9.24
N ALA A 277 -22.48 -38.05 8.00
CA ALA A 277 -23.05 -39.14 7.19
C ALA A 277 -22.81 -40.50 7.82
N PHE A 278 -21.71 -40.70 8.59
CA PHE A 278 -21.40 -41.91 9.29
C PHE A 278 -21.88 -41.94 10.75
N VAL A 279 -21.75 -40.82 11.46
CA VAL A 279 -21.97 -40.74 12.92
C VAL A 279 -23.42 -40.35 13.27
N HIS A 280 -24.12 -39.66 12.37
CA HIS A 280 -25.49 -39.13 12.56
C HIS A 280 -25.62 -38.33 13.86
N PHE A 281 -24.96 -37.19 13.91
CA PHE A 281 -24.94 -36.35 15.12
C PHE A 281 -26.33 -35.95 15.60
N SER A 282 -26.66 -36.29 16.84
CA SER A 282 -27.95 -35.98 17.48
C SER A 282 -28.15 -34.51 17.77
N PHE A 283 -27.06 -33.71 17.88
CA PHE A 283 -27.13 -32.30 18.20
C PHE A 283 -27.52 -31.37 17.02
N LEU A 284 -27.71 -31.93 15.82
CA LEU A 284 -28.12 -31.12 14.65
C LEU A 284 -29.42 -30.36 14.86
N ASN A 285 -30.35 -30.95 15.61
CA ASN A 285 -31.65 -30.38 15.92
C ASN A 285 -31.65 -29.53 17.22
N THR A 286 -30.48 -29.36 17.86
CA THR A 286 -30.38 -28.53 19.07
C THR A 286 -30.60 -27.06 18.71
N ILE A 287 -31.46 -26.39 19.49
CA ILE A 287 -31.74 -24.97 19.33
C ILE A 287 -30.50 -24.17 19.72
N MET A 288 -30.09 -23.29 18.84
CA MET A 288 -28.96 -22.40 19.06
C MET A 288 -29.33 -21.21 19.94
N THR A 289 -28.44 -20.89 20.85
CA THR A 289 -28.51 -19.68 21.69
C THR A 289 -27.48 -18.66 21.21
N PRO A 290 -27.57 -17.37 21.60
CA PRO A 290 -26.53 -16.39 21.26
C PRO A 290 -25.12 -16.84 21.69
N VAL A 291 -24.98 -17.48 22.84
CA VAL A 291 -23.72 -18.00 23.37
C VAL A 291 -23.22 -19.18 22.52
N SER A 292 -24.09 -20.11 22.13
CA SER A 292 -23.68 -21.25 21.29
C SER A 292 -23.25 -20.81 19.89
N ILE A 293 -23.84 -19.74 19.33
CA ILE A 293 -23.40 -19.12 18.07
C ILE A 293 -22.01 -18.49 18.22
N ALA A 294 -21.77 -17.75 19.29
CA ALA A 294 -20.45 -17.17 19.57
C ALA A 294 -19.38 -18.24 19.74
N LEU A 295 -19.70 -19.31 20.50
CA LEU A 295 -18.80 -20.44 20.70
C LEU A 295 -18.49 -21.16 19.38
N LEU A 296 -19.52 -21.47 18.58
CA LEU A 296 -19.36 -22.15 17.30
C LEU A 296 -18.50 -21.31 16.34
N ASN A 297 -18.75 -20.01 16.24
CA ASN A 297 -17.94 -19.11 15.43
C ASN A 297 -16.47 -19.05 15.91
N THR A 298 -16.24 -19.06 17.24
CA THR A 298 -14.88 -19.07 17.81
C THR A 298 -14.17 -20.38 17.52
N VAL A 299 -14.81 -21.52 17.75
CA VAL A 299 -14.25 -22.85 17.49
C VAL A 299 -13.93 -23.01 16.01
N PHE A 300 -14.87 -22.61 15.13
CA PHE A 300 -14.67 -22.62 13.69
C PHE A 300 -13.40 -21.86 13.28
N ARG A 301 -13.24 -20.61 13.72
CA ARG A 301 -12.10 -19.76 13.34
C ARG A 301 -10.78 -20.26 13.96
N LEU A 302 -10.79 -20.59 15.24
CA LEU A 302 -9.59 -21.04 15.95
C LEU A 302 -9.05 -22.34 15.35
N VAL A 303 -9.91 -23.34 15.16
CA VAL A 303 -9.51 -24.64 14.62
C VAL A 303 -9.08 -24.50 13.15
N THR A 304 -9.76 -23.68 12.36
CA THR A 304 -9.36 -23.39 10.98
C THR A 304 -7.93 -22.82 10.94
N VAL A 305 -7.63 -21.85 11.80
CA VAL A 305 -6.27 -21.25 11.87
C VAL A 305 -5.26 -22.30 12.35
N CYS A 306 -5.55 -23.09 13.36
CA CYS A 306 -4.65 -24.15 13.82
C CYS A 306 -4.32 -25.16 12.71
N ILE A 307 -5.30 -25.54 11.89
CA ILE A 307 -5.10 -26.49 10.79
C ILE A 307 -4.35 -25.84 9.63
N LEU A 308 -4.67 -24.59 9.25
CA LEU A 308 -4.05 -23.90 8.13
C LEU A 308 -2.67 -23.33 8.45
N PHE A 309 -2.35 -23.08 9.72
CA PHE A 309 -1.09 -22.48 10.14
C PHE A 309 0.17 -23.18 9.60
N PRO A 310 0.29 -24.53 9.64
CA PRO A 310 1.43 -25.25 9.04
C PRO A 310 1.53 -25.09 7.53
N PHE A 311 0.43 -24.72 6.86
CA PHE A 311 0.35 -24.57 5.41
C PHE A 311 0.60 -23.13 4.93
N ILE A 312 1.00 -22.20 5.80
CA ILE A 312 1.35 -20.81 5.42
C ILE A 312 2.29 -20.77 4.20
N PRO A 313 3.39 -21.56 4.11
CA PRO A 313 4.25 -21.52 2.94
C PRO A 313 3.55 -21.95 1.64
N LYS A 314 2.63 -22.91 1.72
CA LYS A 314 1.86 -23.36 0.56
C LYS A 314 0.81 -22.34 0.14
N LEU A 315 0.19 -21.67 1.10
CA LEU A 315 -0.76 -20.58 0.84
C LEU A 315 -0.05 -19.40 0.16
N GLU A 316 1.15 -19.05 0.62
CA GLU A 316 2.02 -18.05 -0.02
C GLU A 316 2.33 -18.43 -1.47
N GLN A 317 2.77 -19.66 -1.73
CA GLN A 317 3.02 -20.16 -3.07
C GLN A 317 1.78 -20.10 -3.96
N LEU A 318 0.62 -20.47 -3.42
CA LEU A 318 -0.64 -20.47 -4.14
C LEU A 318 -1.06 -19.06 -4.59
N VAL A 319 -0.98 -18.07 -3.70
CA VAL A 319 -1.31 -16.68 -4.06
C VAL A 319 -0.31 -16.08 -5.03
N CYS A 320 0.98 -16.45 -4.95
CA CYS A 320 1.99 -16.08 -5.93
C CYS A 320 1.75 -16.75 -7.29
N TRP A 321 1.17 -17.93 -7.33
CA TRP A 321 0.78 -18.59 -8.58
C TRP A 321 -0.42 -17.92 -9.25
N PHE A 322 -1.42 -17.45 -8.48
CA PHE A 322 -2.56 -16.70 -9.01
C PHE A 322 -2.13 -15.29 -9.49
N VAL A 323 -1.28 -14.61 -8.73
CA VAL A 323 -0.77 -13.27 -9.04
C VAL A 323 0.72 -13.38 -9.31
N LYS A 324 1.07 -13.66 -10.58
CA LYS A 324 2.46 -13.90 -10.99
C LYS A 324 3.27 -12.60 -11.04
N ASP A 325 4.54 -12.71 -10.68
CA ASP A 325 5.52 -11.65 -10.93
C ASP A 325 5.89 -11.59 -12.42
N SER A 326 6.25 -10.41 -12.91
CA SER A 326 6.90 -10.29 -14.21
C SER A 326 8.38 -10.69 -14.09
N ALA A 327 9.02 -11.08 -15.21
CA ALA A 327 10.45 -11.37 -15.22
C ALA A 327 11.28 -10.16 -14.72
N GLU A 328 10.83 -8.95 -15.03
CA GLU A 328 11.47 -7.69 -14.61
C GLU A 328 11.41 -7.48 -13.07
N GLU A 329 10.29 -7.86 -12.42
CA GLU A 329 10.14 -7.78 -10.96
C GLU A 329 10.97 -8.84 -10.22
N LEU A 330 11.16 -10.01 -10.82
CA LEU A 330 12.06 -11.05 -10.26
C LEU A 330 13.53 -10.59 -10.30
N GLU A 331 13.95 -9.88 -11.36
CA GLU A 331 15.27 -9.25 -11.39
C GLU A 331 15.42 -8.16 -10.31
N ASP A 332 14.37 -7.38 -10.08
CA ASP A 332 14.37 -6.30 -9.09
C ASP A 332 14.55 -6.85 -7.67
N GLU A 333 13.86 -7.93 -7.30
CA GLU A 333 14.04 -8.57 -5.98
C GLU A 333 15.40 -9.28 -5.85
N ALA A 334 15.94 -9.86 -6.94
CA ALA A 334 17.26 -10.51 -6.93
C ALA A 334 18.39 -9.53 -6.58
N ASP A 335 18.30 -8.27 -7.00
CA ASP A 335 19.28 -7.24 -6.65
C ASP A 335 19.28 -6.94 -5.14
N PHE A 336 18.11 -7.00 -4.46
CA PHE A 336 18.03 -6.81 -3.01
C PHE A 336 18.47 -8.03 -2.20
N ASP A 337 18.31 -9.24 -2.74
CA ASP A 337 18.78 -10.47 -2.10
C ASP A 337 20.32 -10.52 -2.01
N LEU A 338 21.03 -9.70 -2.80
CA LEU A 338 22.48 -9.54 -2.69
C LEU A 338 22.90 -8.89 -1.35
N LEU A 339 22.02 -8.09 -0.71
CA LEU A 339 22.33 -7.33 0.50
C LEU A 339 22.13 -8.18 1.76
N GLU A 340 22.92 -9.27 1.87
CA GLU A 340 22.83 -10.19 3.01
C GLU A 340 23.49 -9.61 4.27
N GLU A 341 22.77 -9.59 5.40
CA GLU A 341 23.31 -9.11 6.68
C GLU A 341 24.53 -9.91 7.17
N ARG A 342 24.65 -11.18 6.76
CA ARG A 342 25.83 -12.03 7.09
C ARG A 342 27.14 -11.50 6.52
N LEU A 343 27.09 -10.71 5.45
CA LEU A 343 28.26 -10.16 4.80
C LEU A 343 28.77 -8.87 5.46
N LEU A 344 28.04 -8.30 6.41
CA LEU A 344 28.46 -7.10 7.14
C LEU A 344 29.76 -7.31 7.94
N ASP A 345 30.03 -8.55 8.39
CA ASP A 345 31.29 -8.92 9.05
C ASP A 345 32.49 -8.95 8.06
N TYR A 346 32.23 -8.88 6.75
CA TYR A 346 33.24 -8.89 5.69
C TYR A 346 33.08 -7.65 4.79
N PRO A 347 33.53 -6.45 5.23
CA PRO A 347 33.23 -5.18 4.55
C PRO A 347 33.57 -5.12 3.06
N ALA A 348 34.65 -5.76 2.64
CA ALA A 348 35.03 -5.81 1.21
C ALA A 348 34.00 -6.57 0.35
N LEU A 349 33.44 -7.67 0.88
CA LEU A 349 32.40 -8.43 0.19
C LEU A 349 31.07 -7.67 0.20
N ALA A 350 30.71 -7.07 1.34
CA ALA A 350 29.52 -6.24 1.49
C ALA A 350 29.50 -5.08 0.49
N LEU A 351 30.61 -4.34 0.35
CA LEU A 351 30.78 -3.26 -0.63
C LEU A 351 30.68 -3.76 -2.08
N GLY A 352 31.21 -4.97 -2.37
CA GLY A 352 31.04 -5.59 -3.67
C GLY A 352 29.58 -5.90 -4.01
N GLN A 353 28.79 -6.33 -3.03
CA GLN A 353 27.34 -6.55 -3.20
C GLN A 353 26.59 -5.24 -3.36
N CYS A 354 26.94 -4.20 -2.58
CA CYS A 354 26.38 -2.86 -2.77
C CYS A 354 26.61 -2.34 -4.19
N HIS A 355 27.83 -2.49 -4.72
CA HIS A 355 28.14 -2.08 -6.09
C HIS A 355 27.28 -2.82 -7.13
N ARG A 356 27.05 -4.13 -6.96
CA ARG A 356 26.17 -4.92 -7.85
C ARG A 356 24.73 -4.43 -7.79
N ALA A 357 24.18 -4.21 -6.60
CA ALA A 357 22.82 -3.69 -6.44
C ALA A 357 22.68 -2.27 -7.00
N MET A 358 23.65 -1.37 -6.75
CA MET A 358 23.72 -0.04 -7.37
C MET A 358 23.83 -0.11 -8.90
N SER A 359 24.52 -1.11 -9.44
CA SER A 359 24.58 -1.34 -10.89
C SER A 359 23.20 -1.72 -11.45
N GLY A 360 22.39 -2.46 -10.69
CA GLY A 360 20.98 -2.72 -10.97
C GLY A 360 20.15 -1.42 -11.01
N MET A 361 20.29 -0.57 -9.98
CA MET A 361 19.68 0.75 -9.88
C MET A 361 20.03 1.63 -11.10
N ALA A 362 21.31 1.78 -11.43
CA ALA A 362 21.78 2.61 -12.55
C ALA A 362 21.20 2.16 -13.91
N ARG A 363 21.12 0.85 -14.16
CA ARG A 363 20.49 0.33 -15.40
C ARG A 363 19.02 0.67 -15.50
N LYS A 364 18.29 0.62 -14.37
CA LYS A 364 16.85 0.92 -14.29
C LYS A 364 16.60 2.42 -14.40
N LEU A 365 17.42 3.22 -13.72
CA LEU A 365 17.42 4.68 -13.79
C LEU A 365 17.57 5.16 -15.25
N ARG A 366 18.62 4.70 -15.95
CA ARG A 366 18.86 5.04 -17.36
C ARG A 366 17.64 4.76 -18.23
N LYS A 367 17.03 3.58 -18.07
CA LYS A 367 15.82 3.20 -18.84
C LYS A 367 14.63 4.09 -18.48
N ASN A 368 14.51 4.50 -17.22
CA ASN A 368 13.39 5.30 -16.72
C ASN A 368 13.46 6.74 -17.22
N VAL A 369 14.63 7.38 -17.14
CA VAL A 369 14.87 8.74 -17.67
C VAL A 369 14.56 8.77 -19.18
N ASN A 370 15.11 7.82 -19.94
CA ASN A 370 14.85 7.74 -21.38
C ASN A 370 13.35 7.53 -21.71
N ARG A 371 12.62 6.78 -20.86
CA ARG A 371 11.19 6.57 -21.03
C ARG A 371 10.39 7.84 -20.70
N ALA A 372 10.77 8.56 -19.64
CA ALA A 372 10.14 9.83 -19.27
C ALA A 372 10.30 10.88 -20.38
N MET A 373 11.50 11.04 -20.94
CA MET A 373 11.73 11.92 -22.07
C MET A 373 10.90 11.54 -23.32
N ASN A 374 10.76 10.24 -23.60
CA ASN A 374 9.97 9.79 -24.74
C ASN A 374 8.46 10.06 -24.57
N LEU A 375 7.95 10.21 -23.33
CA LEU A 375 6.55 10.58 -23.07
C LEU A 375 6.23 12.00 -23.53
N LEU A 376 7.20 12.91 -23.55
CA LEU A 376 7.00 14.27 -24.05
C LEU A 376 6.59 14.27 -25.54
N ASN A 377 7.16 13.35 -26.35
CA ASN A 377 6.85 13.23 -27.79
C ASN A 377 5.64 12.34 -28.08
N ASP A 378 5.42 11.28 -27.29
CA ASP A 378 4.36 10.30 -27.50
C ASP A 378 3.83 9.83 -26.13
N PHE A 379 2.82 10.54 -25.62
CA PHE A 379 2.22 10.21 -24.34
C PHE A 379 1.40 8.93 -24.43
N GLN A 380 1.70 7.99 -23.53
CA GLN A 380 0.95 6.77 -23.34
C GLN A 380 0.80 6.49 -21.85
N LEU A 381 -0.45 6.38 -21.37
CA LEU A 381 -0.75 6.16 -19.94
C LEU A 381 -0.02 4.94 -19.38
N SER A 382 0.08 3.86 -20.14
CA SER A 382 0.80 2.64 -19.73
C SER A 382 2.31 2.85 -19.55
N LYS A 383 2.91 3.75 -20.33
CA LYS A 383 4.33 4.14 -20.18
C LYS A 383 4.50 5.09 -19.00
N PHE A 384 3.56 6.01 -18.77
CA PHE A 384 3.51 6.89 -17.61
C PHE A 384 3.47 6.07 -16.31
N ASP A 385 2.50 5.15 -16.17
CA ASP A 385 2.41 4.25 -15.01
C ASP A 385 3.70 3.42 -14.80
N LYS A 386 4.40 3.12 -15.88
CA LYS A 386 5.68 2.38 -15.80
C LYS A 386 6.81 3.26 -15.29
N VAL A 387 6.83 4.57 -15.60
CA VAL A 387 7.79 5.53 -15.05
C VAL A 387 7.59 5.65 -13.55
N GLN A 388 6.36 5.84 -13.09
CA GLN A 388 6.03 5.97 -11.67
C GLN A 388 6.46 4.72 -10.87
N ARG A 389 6.11 3.52 -11.37
CA ARG A 389 6.52 2.27 -10.71
C ARG A 389 8.03 2.06 -10.67
N LYS A 390 8.78 2.61 -11.62
CA LYS A 390 10.24 2.50 -11.63
C LYS A 390 10.91 3.56 -10.75
N GLU A 391 10.29 4.69 -10.55
CA GLU A 391 10.68 5.66 -9.54
C GLU A 391 10.48 5.09 -8.12
N ASP A 392 9.29 4.56 -7.76
CA ASP A 392 9.06 3.82 -6.51
C ASP A 392 10.13 2.73 -6.25
N LEU A 393 10.60 2.09 -7.32
CA LEU A 393 11.66 1.08 -7.22
C LEU A 393 13.04 1.71 -6.94
N ILE A 394 13.35 2.85 -7.55
CA ILE A 394 14.60 3.59 -7.34
C ILE A 394 14.69 4.06 -5.89
N ASP A 395 13.59 4.58 -5.33
CA ASP A 395 13.47 4.93 -3.91
C ASP A 395 13.73 3.73 -2.98
N ARG A 396 13.19 2.56 -3.36
CA ARG A 396 13.48 1.32 -2.62
C ARG A 396 14.97 0.94 -2.66
N TYR A 397 15.66 1.19 -3.79
CA TYR A 397 17.12 0.99 -3.85
C TYR A 397 17.84 1.95 -2.91
N GLU A 398 17.47 3.24 -2.92
CA GLU A 398 18.05 4.25 -2.02
C GLU A 398 17.92 3.79 -0.57
N SER A 399 16.69 3.54 -0.11
CA SER A 399 16.41 3.13 1.27
C SER A 399 17.13 1.84 1.67
N ARG A 400 17.10 0.80 0.82
CA ARG A 400 17.71 -0.51 1.13
C ARG A 400 19.23 -0.47 1.17
N LEU A 401 19.82 0.18 0.17
CA LEU A 401 21.27 0.35 0.10
C LEU A 401 21.77 1.29 1.19
N GLY A 402 21.06 2.40 1.45
CA GLY A 402 21.37 3.34 2.51
C GLY A 402 21.39 2.65 3.89
N ASP A 403 20.32 1.92 4.23
CA ASP A 403 20.22 1.16 5.47
C ASP A 403 21.37 0.12 5.61
N TYR A 404 21.68 -0.59 4.53
CA TYR A 404 22.73 -1.60 4.53
C TYR A 404 24.12 -0.97 4.71
N LEU A 405 24.42 0.13 4.01
CA LEU A 405 25.67 0.88 4.15
C LEU A 405 25.82 1.49 5.54
N ILE A 406 24.73 2.04 6.13
CA ILE A 406 24.73 2.55 7.50
C ILE A 406 24.98 1.40 8.50
N LYS A 407 24.41 0.21 8.31
CA LYS A 407 24.73 -0.95 9.14
C LYS A 407 26.20 -1.34 9.01
N LEU A 408 26.75 -1.29 7.80
CA LEU A 408 28.15 -1.61 7.52
C LEU A 408 29.11 -0.68 8.27
N THR A 409 28.76 0.60 8.51
CA THR A 409 29.62 1.54 9.25
C THR A 409 29.84 1.14 10.71
N LYS A 410 29.02 0.23 11.26
CA LYS A 410 29.18 -0.26 12.63
C LYS A 410 30.23 -1.37 12.76
N HIS A 411 30.74 -1.88 11.62
CA HIS A 411 31.77 -2.91 11.57
C HIS A 411 33.15 -2.29 11.33
N PRO A 412 34.25 -2.94 11.78
CA PRO A 412 35.61 -2.43 11.57
C PRO A 412 35.94 -2.33 10.06
N MET A 413 36.28 -1.14 9.61
CA MET A 413 36.65 -0.84 8.21
C MET A 413 37.96 -0.07 8.15
N ASN A 414 38.71 -0.28 7.07
CA ASN A 414 39.88 0.55 6.77
C ASN A 414 39.44 1.88 6.10
N SER A 415 40.37 2.84 5.99
CA SER A 415 40.09 4.17 5.43
C SER A 415 39.56 4.14 3.99
N VAL A 416 40.01 3.19 3.17
CA VAL A 416 39.55 3.02 1.79
C VAL A 416 38.08 2.55 1.76
N GLN A 417 37.73 1.58 2.59
CA GLN A 417 36.36 1.06 2.71
C GLN A 417 35.40 2.13 3.25
N THR A 418 35.81 2.89 4.29
CA THR A 418 35.02 3.98 4.82
C THR A 418 34.73 5.05 3.77
N ARG A 419 35.75 5.41 2.97
CA ARG A 419 35.58 6.33 1.84
C ARG A 419 34.62 5.78 0.80
N GLN A 420 34.70 4.50 0.47
CA GLN A 420 33.82 3.86 -0.50
C GLN A 420 32.35 3.83 -0.02
N VAL A 421 32.11 3.63 1.28
CA VAL A 421 30.76 3.77 1.87
C VAL A 421 30.22 5.20 1.67
N SER A 422 31.02 6.22 2.02
CA SER A 422 30.61 7.61 1.85
C SER A 422 30.32 7.95 0.38
N LEU A 423 31.16 7.46 -0.55
CA LEU A 423 30.96 7.59 -1.98
C LEU A 423 29.64 6.97 -2.43
N TYR A 424 29.37 5.74 -2.04
CA TYR A 424 28.14 5.05 -2.42
C TYR A 424 26.89 5.72 -1.86
N LEU A 425 26.92 6.17 -0.60
CA LEU A 425 25.81 6.92 -0.02
C LEU A 425 25.49 8.19 -0.82
N HIS A 426 26.52 8.91 -1.26
CA HIS A 426 26.34 10.11 -2.08
C HIS A 426 25.76 9.77 -3.46
N MET A 427 26.31 8.77 -4.14
CA MET A 427 25.85 8.37 -5.46
C MET A 427 24.42 7.80 -5.47
N ILE A 428 24.02 7.08 -4.41
CA ILE A 428 22.67 6.54 -4.29
C ILE A 428 21.65 7.69 -4.25
N ASN A 429 21.96 8.74 -3.48
CA ASN A 429 21.12 9.94 -3.40
C ASN A 429 21.05 10.68 -4.74
N ASP A 430 22.18 10.83 -5.45
CA ASP A 430 22.17 11.46 -6.77
C ASP A 430 21.34 10.65 -7.79
N PHE A 431 21.40 9.32 -7.74
CA PHE A 431 20.62 8.45 -8.63
C PHE A 431 19.11 8.51 -8.33
N GLU A 432 18.71 8.61 -7.07
CA GLU A 432 17.33 8.82 -6.67
C GLU A 432 16.83 10.18 -7.16
N GLN A 433 17.55 11.28 -6.91
CA GLN A 433 17.18 12.61 -7.38
C GLN A 433 17.05 12.71 -8.92
N ILE A 434 17.88 11.98 -9.69
CA ILE A 434 17.69 11.86 -11.14
C ILE A 434 16.37 11.13 -11.44
N GLY A 435 16.02 10.10 -10.66
CA GLY A 435 14.77 9.37 -10.76
C GLY A 435 13.54 10.25 -10.53
N ASP A 436 13.58 11.07 -9.49
CA ASP A 436 12.53 12.05 -9.14
C ASP A 436 12.30 13.05 -10.28
N HIS A 437 13.38 13.61 -10.83
CA HIS A 437 13.25 14.54 -11.96
C HIS A 437 12.73 13.85 -13.23
N ALA A 438 13.01 12.57 -13.44
CA ALA A 438 12.38 11.79 -14.51
C ALA A 438 10.88 11.61 -14.28
N ALA A 439 10.44 11.37 -13.05
CA ALA A 439 9.02 11.33 -12.69
C ALA A 439 8.35 12.70 -12.89
N CYS A 440 9.01 13.81 -12.50
CA CYS A 440 8.52 15.16 -12.78
C CYS A 440 8.30 15.41 -14.28
N ILE A 441 9.25 15.00 -15.14
CA ILE A 441 9.10 15.10 -16.61
C ILE A 441 7.88 14.29 -17.09
N ALA A 442 7.68 13.09 -16.56
CA ALA A 442 6.53 12.28 -16.92
C ALA A 442 5.20 12.93 -16.48
N HIS A 443 5.16 13.57 -15.29
CA HIS A 443 3.99 14.34 -14.84
C HIS A 443 3.69 15.53 -15.73
N MET A 444 4.70 16.30 -16.14
CA MET A 444 4.54 17.39 -17.09
C MET A 444 4.01 16.90 -18.43
N SER A 445 4.49 15.74 -18.91
CA SER A 445 3.94 15.12 -20.13
C SER A 445 2.47 14.72 -19.97
N ASN A 446 2.04 14.23 -18.80
CA ASN A 446 0.65 13.94 -18.51
C ASN A 446 -0.21 15.20 -18.50
N GLU A 447 0.28 16.25 -17.86
CA GLU A 447 -0.37 17.59 -17.80
C GLU A 447 -0.56 18.15 -19.22
N MET A 448 0.49 18.10 -20.07
CA MET A 448 0.38 18.49 -21.49
C MET A 448 -0.71 17.72 -22.23
N ASN A 449 -0.81 16.41 -21.98
CA ASN A 449 -1.81 15.56 -22.62
C ASN A 449 -3.25 15.88 -22.14
N GLU A 450 -3.44 16.14 -20.84
CA GLU A 450 -4.73 16.50 -20.25
C GLU A 450 -5.22 17.88 -20.73
N ASN A 451 -4.33 18.87 -20.71
CA ASN A 451 -4.61 20.26 -21.08
C ASN A 451 -4.52 20.50 -22.60
N LYS A 452 -4.07 19.48 -23.38
CA LYS A 452 -3.80 19.57 -24.82
C LYS A 452 -2.81 20.68 -25.17
N THR A 453 -1.86 20.93 -24.27
CA THR A 453 -0.79 21.90 -24.43
C THR A 453 0.15 21.46 -25.56
N GLN A 454 0.46 22.37 -26.50
CA GLN A 454 1.36 22.09 -27.62
C GLN A 454 2.40 23.21 -27.72
N PHE A 455 3.64 22.82 -27.85
CA PHE A 455 4.73 23.77 -28.15
C PHE A 455 4.78 24.07 -29.66
N SER A 456 5.34 25.22 -30.02
CA SER A 456 5.62 25.52 -31.44
C SER A 456 6.66 24.54 -32.00
N GLU A 457 6.67 24.38 -33.32
CA GLU A 457 7.62 23.50 -34.01
C GLU A 457 9.08 23.86 -33.68
N GLU A 458 9.39 25.17 -33.67
CA GLU A 458 10.69 25.69 -33.25
C GLU A 458 11.04 25.31 -31.80
N ALA A 459 10.10 25.44 -30.86
CA ALA A 459 10.32 25.09 -29.46
C ALA A 459 10.56 23.58 -29.28
N TRP A 460 9.91 22.75 -30.10
CA TRP A 460 10.14 21.32 -30.13
C TRP A 460 11.54 20.96 -30.68
N ASP A 461 11.96 21.60 -31.78
CA ASP A 461 13.29 21.34 -32.36
C ASP A 461 14.40 21.72 -31.38
N GLU A 462 14.28 22.88 -30.74
CA GLU A 462 15.21 23.32 -29.70
C GLU A 462 15.22 22.37 -28.49
N LEU A 463 14.05 21.95 -28.00
CA LEU A 463 13.91 21.02 -26.89
C LEU A 463 14.52 19.64 -27.20
N ASN A 464 14.38 19.16 -28.43
CA ASN A 464 14.93 17.90 -28.90
C ASN A 464 16.47 17.91 -28.83
N VAL A 465 17.13 19.02 -29.15
CA VAL A 465 18.60 19.16 -29.02
C VAL A 465 19.04 18.94 -27.58
N VAL A 466 18.34 19.57 -26.62
CA VAL A 466 18.66 19.40 -25.19
C VAL A 466 18.34 17.97 -24.72
N MET A 467 17.20 17.40 -25.16
CA MET A 467 16.83 16.02 -24.84
C MET A 467 17.90 15.00 -25.29
N GLU A 468 18.47 15.18 -26.49
CA GLU A 468 19.55 14.32 -26.96
C GLU A 468 20.84 14.50 -26.14
N ALA A 469 21.18 15.71 -25.74
CA ALA A 469 22.31 15.98 -24.86
C ALA A 469 22.14 15.32 -23.48
N VAL A 470 20.95 15.46 -22.85
CA VAL A 470 20.62 14.80 -21.57
C VAL A 470 20.62 13.28 -21.71
N ARG A 471 20.13 12.75 -22.85
CA ARG A 471 20.16 11.31 -23.16
C ARG A 471 21.59 10.78 -23.24
N GLU A 472 22.50 11.52 -23.89
CA GLU A 472 23.91 11.16 -23.94
C GLU A 472 24.54 11.23 -22.55
N GLU A 473 24.25 12.26 -21.76
CA GLU A 473 24.80 12.43 -20.42
C GLU A 473 24.42 11.30 -19.48
N ILE A 474 23.12 10.95 -19.39
CA ILE A 474 22.67 9.85 -18.51
C ILE A 474 23.23 8.50 -18.97
N ASN A 475 23.34 8.27 -20.28
CA ASN A 475 23.95 7.06 -20.81
C ASN A 475 25.44 6.98 -20.46
N THR A 476 26.18 8.08 -20.57
CA THR A 476 27.61 8.18 -20.23
C THR A 476 27.82 8.01 -18.74
N THR A 477 27.01 8.68 -17.90
CA THR A 477 27.03 8.56 -16.44
C THR A 477 26.83 7.12 -15.97
N CYS A 478 25.76 6.47 -16.44
CA CYS A 478 25.48 5.10 -16.08
C CYS A 478 26.57 4.13 -16.60
N LYS A 479 27.08 4.34 -17.80
CA LYS A 479 28.14 3.51 -18.37
C LYS A 479 29.45 3.67 -17.60
N ALA A 480 29.85 4.90 -17.28
CA ALA A 480 31.05 5.19 -16.48
C ALA A 480 30.99 4.49 -15.11
N PHE A 481 29.82 4.50 -14.46
CA PHE A 481 29.63 3.80 -13.19
C PHE A 481 29.68 2.27 -13.34
N LEU A 482 28.97 1.70 -14.33
CA LEU A 482 28.91 0.25 -14.55
C LEU A 482 30.25 -0.37 -14.91
N GLU A 483 31.05 0.33 -15.71
CA GLU A 483 32.37 -0.12 -16.19
C GLU A 483 33.52 0.38 -15.28
N ASN A 484 33.21 1.22 -14.27
CA ASN A 484 34.19 1.91 -13.42
C ASN A 484 35.23 2.68 -14.26
N ASP A 485 34.75 3.33 -15.33
CA ASP A 485 35.55 4.01 -16.32
C ASP A 485 35.77 5.48 -15.96
N LYS A 486 36.98 5.82 -15.56
CA LYS A 486 37.37 7.17 -15.16
C LYS A 486 37.41 8.16 -16.33
N GLU A 487 37.75 7.71 -17.52
CA GLU A 487 37.79 8.59 -18.71
C GLU A 487 36.38 9.01 -19.11
N LEU A 488 35.42 8.07 -19.12
CA LEU A 488 34.02 8.40 -19.35
C LEU A 488 33.46 9.31 -18.25
N SER A 489 33.86 9.13 -16.99
CA SER A 489 33.38 9.99 -15.90
C SER A 489 33.80 11.45 -16.06
N GLN A 490 34.97 11.71 -16.67
CA GLN A 490 35.49 13.06 -16.94
C GLN A 490 34.71 13.81 -18.05
N ARG A 491 34.00 13.08 -18.91
CA ARG A 491 33.19 13.66 -20.00
C ARG A 491 31.84 14.21 -19.52
N VAL A 492 31.33 13.75 -18.38
CA VAL A 492 29.98 14.10 -17.91
C VAL A 492 29.87 15.56 -17.54
N ALA A 493 30.80 16.11 -16.76
CA ALA A 493 30.70 17.50 -16.32
C ALA A 493 30.83 18.54 -17.46
N PRO A 494 31.71 18.38 -18.48
CA PRO A 494 31.70 19.25 -19.65
C PRO A 494 30.37 19.22 -20.41
N LEU A 495 29.77 18.03 -20.57
CA LEU A 495 28.45 17.88 -21.20
C LEU A 495 27.35 18.55 -20.38
N GLY A 496 27.39 18.40 -19.05
CA GLY A 496 26.46 19.05 -18.14
C GLY A 496 26.53 20.58 -18.19
N MET A 497 27.71 21.14 -18.38
CA MET A 497 27.86 22.60 -18.60
C MET A 497 27.17 23.04 -19.90
N VAL A 498 27.32 22.28 -20.98
CA VAL A 498 26.64 22.56 -22.26
C VAL A 498 25.12 22.47 -22.07
N ILE A 499 24.59 21.45 -21.41
CA ILE A 499 23.16 21.31 -21.15
C ILE A 499 22.62 22.51 -20.34
N THR A 500 23.35 22.92 -19.30
CA THR A 500 22.96 24.09 -18.48
C THR A 500 22.88 25.36 -19.32
N THR A 501 23.90 25.61 -20.15
CA THR A 501 23.96 26.77 -21.05
C THR A 501 22.82 26.75 -22.07
N LEU A 502 22.54 25.59 -22.68
CA LEU A 502 21.41 25.40 -23.61
C LEU A 502 20.07 25.67 -22.92
N CYS A 503 19.87 25.13 -21.72
CA CYS A 503 18.61 25.35 -20.98
C CYS A 503 18.42 26.84 -20.62
N GLU A 504 19.47 27.56 -20.25
CA GLU A 504 19.43 29.00 -19.98
C GLU A 504 19.08 29.78 -21.25
N GLU A 505 19.71 29.49 -22.37
CA GLU A 505 19.41 30.12 -23.66
C GLU A 505 17.96 29.86 -24.11
N LEU A 506 17.48 28.61 -23.99
CA LEU A 506 16.09 28.28 -24.36
C LEU A 506 15.05 28.96 -23.49
N LYS A 507 15.34 29.19 -22.21
CA LYS A 507 14.46 29.99 -21.33
C LYS A 507 14.34 31.43 -21.83
N ILE A 508 15.45 32.04 -22.28
CA ILE A 508 15.45 33.41 -22.83
C ILE A 508 14.62 33.44 -24.11
N ARG A 509 14.88 32.54 -25.07
CA ARG A 509 14.12 32.45 -26.33
C ARG A 509 12.63 32.21 -26.09
N HIS A 510 12.31 31.43 -25.07
CA HIS A 510 10.91 31.14 -24.74
C HIS A 510 10.20 32.38 -24.14
N VAL A 511 10.88 33.16 -23.30
CA VAL A 511 10.35 34.46 -22.81
C VAL A 511 10.10 35.42 -23.98
N GLU A 512 10.97 35.46 -24.99
CA GLU A 512 10.77 36.24 -26.21
C GLU A 512 9.54 35.77 -26.98
N ARG A 513 9.33 34.44 -27.15
CA ARG A 513 8.12 33.89 -27.78
C ARG A 513 6.85 34.27 -27.02
N MET A 514 6.86 34.21 -25.68
CA MET A 514 5.72 34.67 -24.87
C MET A 514 5.46 36.17 -25.04
N SER A 515 6.51 37.01 -25.04
CA SER A 515 6.34 38.48 -25.21
C SER A 515 5.78 38.87 -26.56
N ASN A 516 6.05 38.06 -27.59
CA ASN A 516 5.55 38.24 -28.94
C ASN A 516 4.15 37.60 -29.17
N GLY A 517 3.57 37.01 -28.11
CA GLY A 517 2.25 36.37 -28.17
C GLY A 517 2.21 35.05 -28.96
N ALA A 518 3.36 34.48 -29.26
CA ALA A 518 3.48 33.19 -29.95
C ALA A 518 3.29 31.98 -29.03
N CYS A 519 3.27 32.18 -27.71
CA CYS A 519 3.09 31.13 -26.70
C CYS A 519 2.30 31.69 -25.50
N GLY A 520 1.41 30.87 -24.93
CA GLY A 520 0.66 31.21 -23.74
C GLY A 520 1.46 31.05 -22.43
N LEU A 521 0.89 31.51 -21.33
CA LEU A 521 1.52 31.41 -20.01
C LEU A 521 1.63 29.97 -19.51
N GLU A 522 0.62 29.15 -19.82
CA GLU A 522 0.54 27.75 -19.39
C GLU A 522 1.62 26.91 -20.08
N GLU A 523 1.76 27.05 -21.41
CA GLU A 523 2.83 26.44 -22.19
C GLU A 523 4.20 26.88 -21.70
N GLY A 524 4.35 28.18 -21.33
CA GLY A 524 5.58 28.75 -20.82
C GLY A 524 6.03 28.15 -19.52
N THR A 525 5.12 27.90 -18.62
CA THR A 525 5.41 27.28 -17.32
C THR A 525 5.89 25.84 -17.51
N VAL A 526 5.16 25.01 -18.25
CA VAL A 526 5.51 23.61 -18.51
C VAL A 526 6.87 23.51 -19.21
N TYR A 527 7.13 24.35 -20.22
CA TYR A 527 8.42 24.36 -20.92
C TYR A 527 9.58 24.68 -19.98
N SER A 528 9.41 25.70 -19.14
CA SER A 528 10.42 26.10 -18.16
C SER A 528 10.69 24.99 -17.12
N ASP A 529 9.67 24.28 -16.68
CA ASP A 529 9.80 23.21 -15.70
C ASP A 529 10.48 21.96 -16.29
N ILE A 530 10.26 21.68 -17.56
CA ILE A 530 11.01 20.63 -18.29
C ILE A 530 12.50 20.99 -18.32
N LEU A 531 12.85 22.23 -18.71
CA LEU A 531 14.24 22.69 -18.76
C LEU A 531 14.89 22.70 -17.36
N ASN A 532 14.13 23.05 -16.32
CA ASN A 532 14.61 22.98 -14.93
C ASN A 532 14.92 21.52 -14.53
N SER A 533 14.07 20.58 -14.91
CA SER A 533 14.30 19.16 -14.63
C SER A 533 15.53 18.62 -15.36
N PHE A 534 15.75 19.02 -16.61
CA PHE A 534 16.97 18.67 -17.35
C PHE A 534 18.24 19.22 -16.69
N THR A 535 18.21 20.49 -16.28
CA THR A 535 19.34 21.10 -15.57
C THR A 535 19.64 20.36 -14.25
N ARG A 536 18.62 19.94 -13.52
CA ARG A 536 18.77 19.18 -12.27
C ARG A 536 19.32 17.78 -12.51
N ILE A 537 18.79 17.04 -13.49
CA ILE A 537 19.32 15.72 -13.89
C ILE A 537 20.81 15.85 -14.20
N SER A 538 21.19 16.85 -14.98
CA SER A 538 22.58 17.09 -15.36
C SER A 538 23.48 17.41 -14.15
N ALA A 539 23.00 18.23 -13.22
CA ALA A 539 23.73 18.55 -11.99
C ALA A 539 24.01 17.30 -11.15
N HIS A 540 23.01 16.41 -11.00
CA HIS A 540 23.19 15.15 -10.26
C HIS A 540 24.05 14.14 -11.00
N CYS A 541 23.99 14.06 -12.34
CA CYS A 541 24.93 13.26 -13.14
C CYS A 541 26.38 13.70 -12.92
N ALA A 542 26.64 15.01 -12.98
CA ALA A 542 27.95 15.56 -12.71
C ALA A 542 28.41 15.28 -11.28
N SER A 543 27.55 15.47 -10.27
CA SER A 543 27.82 15.19 -8.85
C SER A 543 28.22 13.73 -8.63
N ALA A 544 27.46 12.76 -9.15
CA ALA A 544 27.73 11.35 -9.03
C ALA A 544 29.11 10.98 -9.65
N MET A 545 29.49 11.62 -10.77
CA MET A 545 30.74 11.30 -11.48
C MET A 545 31.97 11.97 -10.87
N VAL A 546 31.82 13.11 -10.19
CA VAL A 546 32.91 13.71 -9.39
C VAL A 546 33.47 12.71 -8.39
N ALA A 547 32.57 12.02 -7.74
CA ALA A 547 32.91 11.02 -6.74
C ALA A 547 33.74 9.85 -7.33
N LEU A 548 33.45 9.46 -8.58
CA LEU A 548 34.18 8.39 -9.27
C LEU A 548 35.56 8.82 -9.79
N SER A 549 35.71 10.10 -10.21
CA SER A 549 36.94 10.61 -10.86
C SER A 549 38.05 10.92 -9.88
N LYS A 550 37.76 11.26 -8.61
CA LYS A 550 38.79 11.62 -7.62
C LYS A 550 39.65 10.44 -7.21
N ASN A 551 40.95 10.61 -7.37
CA ASN A 551 41.98 9.66 -6.94
C ASN A 551 41.92 9.43 -5.41
N SER A 552 42.36 8.26 -5.00
CA SER A 552 42.25 7.66 -3.66
C SER A 552 42.94 8.38 -2.48
N GLU A 553 43.48 9.59 -2.65
CA GLU A 553 44.38 10.18 -1.64
C GLU A 553 43.88 11.45 -0.94
N GLU A 554 42.84 12.13 -1.44
CA GLU A 554 42.31 13.34 -0.78
C GLU A 554 40.97 13.11 -0.06
N PRO A 555 40.76 13.70 1.14
CA PRO A 555 39.47 13.61 1.83
C PRO A 555 38.39 14.32 1.02
N VAL A 556 37.26 13.62 0.83
CA VAL A 556 36.07 14.20 0.18
C VAL A 556 35.39 15.12 1.21
N ASP A 557 35.52 16.44 1.03
CA ASP A 557 34.77 17.41 1.81
C ASP A 557 33.36 17.55 1.22
N ILE A 558 32.39 16.95 1.90
CA ILE A 558 31.00 16.75 1.44
C ILE A 558 30.22 18.09 1.36
N HIS A 559 30.76 19.19 1.92
CA HIS A 559 30.08 20.47 2.04
C HIS A 559 30.46 21.53 0.98
N ILE A 560 31.31 21.19 0.02
CA ILE A 560 31.70 22.16 -1.02
C ILE A 560 30.77 22.03 -2.23
N HIS A 561 29.76 22.87 -2.28
CA HIS A 561 28.89 23.06 -3.45
C HIS A 561 29.69 23.38 -4.74
N ASN A 562 29.39 22.63 -5.74
CA ASN A 562 29.47 22.72 -7.21
C ASN A 562 30.56 23.57 -7.92
N SER A 563 31.18 24.57 -7.33
CA SER A 563 32.06 25.48 -8.07
C SER A 563 33.59 25.22 -7.94
N ARG A 564 34.01 24.20 -7.14
CA ARG A 564 35.45 23.91 -6.92
C ARG A 564 35.88 22.47 -7.23
N VAL A 565 35.03 21.65 -7.82
CA VAL A 565 35.24 20.20 -7.86
C VAL A 565 35.84 19.70 -9.17
N TYR A 566 35.58 20.39 -10.26
CA TYR A 566 36.32 20.17 -11.50
C TYR A 566 37.31 21.31 -11.70
N PRO A 567 38.60 21.02 -11.93
CA PRO A 567 39.49 22.03 -12.47
C PRO A 567 38.98 22.34 -13.88
N SER A 568 38.12 23.34 -14.00
CA SER A 568 37.62 23.90 -15.27
C SER A 568 38.77 24.34 -16.19
N ASP A 569 40.01 24.30 -15.70
CA ASP A 569 41.24 24.70 -16.37
C ASP A 569 42.02 23.55 -16.98
N THR A 570 41.61 22.26 -16.81
CA THR A 570 42.32 21.16 -17.45
C THR A 570 42.13 21.20 -18.97
N LYS A 571 43.14 20.80 -19.70
CA LYS A 571 43.11 20.78 -21.17
C LYS A 571 42.04 19.80 -21.67
N GLU A 572 41.87 18.67 -20.99
CA GLU A 572 40.88 17.64 -21.30
C GLU A 572 39.47 18.19 -21.15
N TYR A 573 39.16 18.91 -20.04
CA TYR A 573 37.84 19.51 -19.81
C TYR A 573 37.50 20.50 -20.93
N LYS A 574 38.43 21.41 -21.27
CA LYS A 574 38.22 22.39 -22.35
C LYS A 574 38.04 21.73 -23.73
N THR A 575 38.72 20.61 -23.97
CA THR A 575 38.57 19.86 -25.22
C THR A 575 37.15 19.24 -25.31
N TYR A 576 36.70 18.55 -24.25
CA TYR A 576 35.38 17.93 -24.24
C TYR A 576 34.26 19.00 -24.26
N LEU A 577 34.44 20.12 -23.56
CA LEU A 577 33.50 21.24 -23.61
C LEU A 577 33.36 21.79 -25.03
N ALA A 578 34.45 21.99 -25.74
CA ALA A 578 34.41 22.47 -27.13
C ALA A 578 33.78 21.43 -28.08
N GLU A 579 34.07 20.14 -27.91
CA GLU A 579 33.47 19.03 -28.67
C GLU A 579 31.93 19.02 -28.49
N TYR A 580 31.43 19.08 -27.24
CA TYR A 580 30.02 19.04 -26.99
C TYR A 580 29.30 20.33 -27.35
N SER A 581 29.94 21.50 -27.21
CA SER A 581 29.36 22.78 -27.63
C SER A 581 29.16 22.83 -29.15
N GLN A 582 30.09 22.24 -29.92
CA GLN A 582 29.94 22.12 -31.38
C GLN A 582 28.87 21.07 -31.76
N LYS A 583 28.77 19.98 -30.99
CA LYS A 583 27.83 18.88 -31.28
C LYS A 583 26.37 19.29 -31.05
N TYR A 584 26.11 20.09 -30.04
CA TYR A 584 24.78 20.52 -29.60
C TYR A 584 24.55 22.01 -29.81
N GLU A 585 24.93 22.51 -30.98
CA GLU A 585 24.72 23.92 -31.33
C GLU A 585 23.26 24.14 -31.72
N LEU A 586 22.64 25.19 -31.13
CA LEU A 586 21.29 25.62 -31.52
C LEU A 586 21.35 26.40 -32.84
N ILE A 587 20.39 26.20 -33.72
CA ILE A 587 20.26 26.96 -34.96
C ILE A 587 20.08 28.43 -34.61
N LYS A 588 20.93 29.31 -35.15
CA LYS A 588 20.80 30.76 -34.95
C LYS A 588 19.52 31.25 -35.61
N ILE A 589 18.73 32.04 -34.88
CA ILE A 589 17.47 32.62 -35.36
C ILE A 589 17.64 33.34 -36.72
N GLU A 590 18.78 34.00 -36.95
CA GLU A 590 19.10 34.69 -38.22
C GLU A 590 19.23 33.72 -39.42
N GLU A 591 19.69 32.51 -39.22
CA GLU A 591 19.77 31.49 -40.30
C GLU A 591 18.39 30.88 -40.61
N HIS A 592 17.55 30.75 -39.59
CA HIS A 592 16.19 30.24 -39.76
C HIS A 592 15.27 31.25 -40.50
N ILE A 593 15.36 32.53 -40.20
CA ILE A 593 14.64 33.57 -40.91
C ILE A 593 15.07 33.64 -42.38
N ARG A 594 16.35 33.48 -42.69
CA ARG A 594 16.83 33.41 -44.08
C ARG A 594 16.34 32.15 -44.86
N SER A 595 16.11 31.03 -44.17
CA SER A 595 15.59 29.83 -44.82
C SER A 595 14.08 29.88 -45.07
N MET A 596 13.37 30.84 -44.44
CA MET A 596 11.94 31.07 -44.63
C MET A 596 11.61 32.20 -45.64
N GLU A 597 12.61 33.00 -46.04
CA GLU A 597 12.41 33.95 -47.12
C GLU A 597 12.20 33.18 -48.43
N PRO A 598 11.06 33.32 -49.12
CA PRO A 598 10.83 32.65 -50.40
C PRO A 598 11.92 33.09 -51.37
N GLU A 599 12.59 32.13 -52.04
CA GLU A 599 13.46 32.42 -53.17
C GLU A 599 12.73 33.37 -54.10
N GLU A 600 13.23 34.61 -54.21
CA GLU A 600 12.75 35.56 -55.22
C GLU A 600 13.00 34.89 -56.61
N VAL A 601 11.91 34.41 -57.22
CA VAL A 601 11.94 33.88 -58.57
C VAL A 601 12.22 35.08 -59.48
N GLU A 602 13.45 35.16 -60.03
CA GLU A 602 13.74 35.98 -61.22
C GLU A 602 13.03 35.44 -62.48
#